data_f13fbb4641ff7c159204b262fbf34ede
#
_entry.id   f13fbb4641ff7c159204b262fbf34ede
#
_cell.length_a   1.000
_cell.length_b   1.000
_cell.length_c   1.000
_cell.angle_alpha   90.00
_cell.angle_beta   90.00
_cell.angle_gamma   90.00
#
_symmetry.space_group_name_H-M   'P 1'
#
loop_
_entity.id
_entity.type
_entity.pdbx_description
1 polymer ?
#
loop_
_entity_poly.entity_id
_entity_poly.type
_entity_poly.pdbx_seq_one_letter_code
_entity_poly.pdbx_strand_id
1 'polypeptide(L)'
;MDFLILNQLNYPILSTLIFLPLAGAFVLFLIRDEKAAKIWSLFVSLVVFALSLPLYFYFDPATYKYQFAEHSPWIPAFKINYTLGIDGISLFLVLLSTMLIPICILASWKYIEKRVKEFLFCLLLMETACVGVFSALDFVLFYIFWEAMLVPMYLLIAVWGGPEKVYASFKFFLYTMAGSVFLMVAMIALYLTAGTFSIPELMTYTYSFNFQFWIFLAFGIAFAIKVPMAPFHTWLPAAHVEAPTAGSVLLASVLLKMGTYGFVRFCLPITPQASVYFAPYVLFMSIISIIYGGYVALGQTDMKRLIAYSSVAHMGFVTLGIFLFNKQGLEGAVIQMINHGITTGALFLCVGIIYERSHSRLIKDNSGISKIMPVYIGFFGFFCLSSMAFPGTNSFVGELLVLIGAFTDNRLIGALSIPGVVLAAAYMLRLLQKIAWGKEGDSHLSDMNLREIVYLAPLAMFVLWIGFAPAPFLDIMHATVNHLVEQVQAANVVALVR
;
A
#
# COMPACT_ATOMS: atom_id res chain seq x y z
N MET A 1 -24.59 12.99 -9.73
CA MET A 1 -24.98 12.01 -8.68
C MET A 1 -25.11 10.58 -9.20
N ASP A 2 -25.08 10.37 -10.51
CA ASP A 2 -25.28 9.01 -11.10
C ASP A 2 -24.16 7.99 -10.80
N PHE A 3 -23.02 8.44 -10.30
CA PHE A 3 -21.88 7.59 -9.92
C PHE A 3 -21.90 7.14 -8.46
N LEU A 4 -22.84 7.65 -7.64
CA LEU A 4 -22.88 7.40 -6.20
C LEU A 4 -24.07 6.54 -5.86
N ILE A 5 -23.84 5.49 -5.08
CA ILE A 5 -24.87 4.74 -4.37
C ILE A 5 -24.80 5.19 -2.91
N LEU A 6 -25.84 5.92 -2.48
CA LEU A 6 -25.90 6.43 -1.12
C LEU A 6 -25.82 5.30 -0.11
N ASN A 7 -25.22 5.61 1.02
CA ASN A 7 -25.08 4.67 2.11
C ASN A 7 -26.44 4.15 2.59
N GLN A 8 -26.63 2.84 2.54
CA GLN A 8 -27.87 2.17 2.94
C GLN A 8 -27.86 1.74 4.42
N LEU A 9 -26.71 1.88 5.09
CA LEU A 9 -26.61 1.62 6.52
C LEU A 9 -27.18 2.81 7.31
N ASN A 10 -27.75 2.55 8.48
CA ASN A 10 -28.41 3.57 9.31
C ASN A 10 -27.44 4.55 10.00
N TYR A 11 -26.13 4.52 9.64
CA TYR A 11 -25.10 5.39 10.20
C TYR A 11 -24.02 5.68 9.14
N PRO A 12 -23.30 6.82 9.22
CA PRO A 12 -22.27 7.19 8.28
C PRO A 12 -21.00 6.34 8.50
N ILE A 13 -20.95 5.17 7.83
CA ILE A 13 -19.90 4.16 8.08
C ILE A 13 -18.51 4.68 7.74
N LEU A 14 -18.31 5.32 6.59
CA LEU A 14 -16.99 5.80 6.15
C LEU A 14 -16.49 6.94 7.03
N SER A 15 -17.34 7.90 7.37
CA SER A 15 -16.99 8.95 8.34
C SER A 15 -16.67 8.36 9.70
N THR A 16 -17.40 7.33 10.15
CA THR A 16 -17.12 6.66 11.42
C THR A 16 -15.73 6.00 11.39
N LEU A 17 -15.37 5.29 10.30
CA LEU A 17 -14.06 4.67 10.15
C LEU A 17 -12.90 5.68 10.11
N ILE A 18 -13.14 6.90 9.60
CA ILE A 18 -12.15 7.97 9.55
C ILE A 18 -12.00 8.66 10.90
N PHE A 19 -13.11 9.05 11.53
CA PHE A 19 -13.06 9.93 12.70
C PHE A 19 -13.01 9.20 14.04
N LEU A 20 -13.41 7.93 14.12
CA LEU A 20 -13.32 7.14 15.35
C LEU A 20 -11.87 6.94 15.81
N PRO A 21 -10.90 6.55 14.94
CA PRO A 21 -9.50 6.47 15.37
C PRO A 21 -8.93 7.85 15.75
N LEU A 22 -9.33 8.91 15.05
CA LEU A 22 -8.93 10.28 15.38
C LEU A 22 -9.44 10.69 16.77
N ALA A 23 -10.72 10.46 17.06
CA ALA A 23 -11.29 10.70 18.39
C ALA A 23 -10.59 9.87 19.46
N GLY A 24 -10.32 8.59 19.18
CA GLY A 24 -9.55 7.70 20.04
C GLY A 24 -8.13 8.20 20.32
N ALA A 25 -7.49 8.80 19.30
CA ALA A 25 -6.17 9.41 19.43
C ALA A 25 -6.18 10.62 20.38
N PHE A 26 -7.18 11.49 20.32
CA PHE A 26 -7.30 12.62 21.24
C PHE A 26 -7.57 12.17 22.70
N VAL A 27 -8.34 11.10 22.90
CA VAL A 27 -8.58 10.55 24.24
C VAL A 27 -7.28 10.08 24.90
N LEU A 28 -6.25 9.68 24.15
CA LEU A 28 -4.94 9.30 24.71
C LEU A 28 -4.30 10.39 25.57
N PHE A 29 -4.54 11.66 25.29
CA PHE A 29 -4.00 12.76 26.09
C PHE A 29 -4.63 12.83 27.50
N LEU A 30 -5.83 12.26 27.68
CA LEU A 30 -6.53 12.20 28.96
C LEU A 30 -6.08 10.99 29.82
N ILE A 31 -5.53 9.95 29.17
CA ILE A 31 -5.10 8.72 29.84
C ILE A 31 -3.70 8.93 30.42
N ARG A 32 -3.53 8.76 31.74
CA ARG A 32 -2.22 8.94 32.40
C ARG A 32 -1.33 7.72 32.31
N ASP A 33 -1.91 6.53 32.47
CA ASP A 33 -1.18 5.26 32.48
C ASP A 33 -0.86 4.76 31.06
N GLU A 34 0.39 4.38 30.81
CA GLU A 34 0.83 3.90 29.51
C GLU A 34 0.22 2.55 29.12
N LYS A 35 -0.01 1.67 30.10
CA LYS A 35 -0.65 0.36 29.85
C LYS A 35 -2.10 0.57 29.45
N ALA A 36 -2.82 1.45 30.13
CA ALA A 36 -4.18 1.83 29.76
C ALA A 36 -4.23 2.47 28.37
N ALA A 37 -3.24 3.31 28.00
CA ALA A 37 -3.13 3.89 26.67
C ALA A 37 -2.94 2.83 25.57
N LYS A 38 -2.11 1.82 25.81
CA LYS A 38 -1.93 0.67 24.88
C LYS A 38 -3.23 -0.11 24.70
N ILE A 39 -3.92 -0.44 25.79
CA ILE A 39 -5.19 -1.16 25.77
C ILE A 39 -6.27 -0.34 25.05
N TRP A 40 -6.36 0.96 25.34
CA TRP A 40 -7.30 1.87 24.68
C TRP A 40 -7.08 1.94 23.18
N SER A 41 -5.85 2.15 22.73
CA SER A 41 -5.53 2.22 21.31
C SER A 41 -5.83 0.92 20.58
N LEU A 42 -5.51 -0.22 21.20
CA LEU A 42 -5.84 -1.53 20.65
C LEU A 42 -7.36 -1.74 20.57
N PHE A 43 -8.10 -1.36 21.62
CA PHE A 43 -9.56 -1.44 21.62
C PHE A 43 -10.17 -0.60 20.49
N VAL A 44 -9.79 0.68 20.38
CA VAL A 44 -10.29 1.57 19.34
C VAL A 44 -9.99 1.00 17.94
N SER A 45 -8.76 0.59 17.66
CA SER A 45 -8.40 0.05 16.35
C SER A 45 -9.10 -1.28 16.01
N LEU A 46 -9.34 -2.14 17.01
CA LEU A 46 -10.13 -3.36 16.81
C LEU A 46 -11.60 -3.04 16.53
N VAL A 47 -12.18 -2.05 17.20
CA VAL A 47 -13.54 -1.59 16.91
C VAL A 47 -13.63 -1.01 15.50
N VAL A 48 -12.66 -0.19 15.08
CA VAL A 48 -12.60 0.34 13.70
C VAL A 48 -12.51 -0.80 12.68
N PHE A 49 -11.65 -1.78 12.91
CA PHE A 49 -11.55 -2.95 12.05
C PHE A 49 -12.88 -3.74 12.00
N ALA A 50 -13.50 -4.00 13.14
CA ALA A 50 -14.78 -4.69 13.19
C ALA A 50 -15.89 -3.91 12.45
N LEU A 51 -15.93 -2.58 12.60
CA LEU A 51 -16.86 -1.71 11.88
C LEU A 51 -16.56 -1.60 10.37
N SER A 52 -15.36 -1.95 9.92
CA SER A 52 -15.05 -1.99 8.49
C SER A 52 -15.51 -3.27 7.80
N LEU A 53 -15.70 -4.38 8.52
CA LEU A 53 -16.12 -5.66 7.94
C LEU A 53 -17.49 -5.62 7.22
N PRO A 54 -18.53 -4.90 7.70
CA PRO A 54 -19.77 -4.72 6.96
C PRO A 54 -19.60 -4.19 5.55
N LEU A 55 -18.55 -3.41 5.26
CA LEU A 55 -18.25 -2.94 3.90
C LEU A 55 -18.08 -4.12 2.92
N TYR A 56 -17.45 -5.22 3.34
CA TYR A 56 -17.29 -6.41 2.51
C TYR A 56 -18.62 -7.17 2.33
N PHE A 57 -19.39 -7.35 3.40
CA PHE A 57 -20.59 -8.19 3.37
C PHE A 57 -21.78 -7.53 2.65
N TYR A 58 -21.86 -6.21 2.65
CA TYR A 58 -22.92 -5.45 2.01
C TYR A 58 -22.50 -4.81 0.68
N PHE A 59 -21.29 -5.11 0.19
CA PHE A 59 -20.80 -4.60 -1.08
C PHE A 59 -21.49 -5.33 -2.25
N ASP A 60 -22.01 -4.57 -3.20
CA ASP A 60 -22.55 -5.11 -4.46
C ASP A 60 -21.44 -5.22 -5.52
N PRO A 61 -20.97 -6.44 -5.88
CA PRO A 61 -19.91 -6.63 -6.86
C PRO A 61 -20.38 -6.41 -8.32
N ALA A 62 -21.67 -6.29 -8.58
CA ALA A 62 -22.21 -6.15 -9.93
C ALA A 62 -22.08 -4.73 -10.50
N THR A 63 -21.74 -3.74 -9.67
CA THR A 63 -21.67 -2.35 -10.09
C THR A 63 -20.27 -1.74 -9.92
N TYR A 64 -19.88 -0.86 -10.85
CA TYR A 64 -18.66 -0.06 -10.77
C TYR A 64 -18.84 1.25 -9.99
N LYS A 65 -20.08 1.58 -9.59
CA LYS A 65 -20.40 2.84 -8.89
C LYS A 65 -19.79 2.85 -7.47
N TYR A 66 -19.53 4.06 -6.97
CA TYR A 66 -19.08 4.24 -5.60
C TYR A 66 -20.20 3.95 -4.63
N GLN A 67 -19.98 3.06 -3.70
CA GLN A 67 -20.94 2.58 -2.71
C GLN A 67 -20.67 3.17 -1.33
N PHE A 68 -21.64 3.04 -0.42
CA PHE A 68 -21.62 3.64 0.91
C PHE A 68 -21.36 5.15 0.87
N ALA A 69 -21.83 5.80 -0.19
CA ALA A 69 -21.53 7.19 -0.43
C ALA A 69 -22.14 8.11 0.63
N GLU A 70 -21.31 9.01 1.15
CA GLU A 70 -21.68 10.06 2.08
C GLU A 70 -21.34 11.39 1.41
N HIS A 71 -22.31 12.29 1.33
CA HIS A 71 -22.15 13.58 0.67
C HIS A 71 -22.72 14.71 1.50
N SER A 72 -21.89 15.75 1.70
CA SER A 72 -22.28 17.00 2.36
C SER A 72 -21.51 18.17 1.77
N PRO A 73 -22.13 19.32 1.49
CA PRO A 73 -21.40 20.50 1.08
C PRO A 73 -20.52 21.01 2.23
N TRP A 74 -19.24 21.30 1.94
CA TRP A 74 -18.30 21.77 2.94
C TRP A 74 -17.94 23.24 2.75
N ILE A 75 -17.38 23.62 1.57
CA ILE A 75 -17.07 25.00 1.24
C ILE A 75 -17.72 25.35 -0.10
N PRO A 76 -18.99 25.81 -0.09
CA PRO A 76 -19.80 26.01 -1.31
C PRO A 76 -19.19 27.03 -2.28
N ALA A 77 -18.47 28.06 -1.76
CA ALA A 77 -17.82 29.09 -2.57
C ALA A 77 -16.82 28.52 -3.59
N PHE A 78 -16.17 27.40 -3.28
CA PHE A 78 -15.20 26.71 -4.16
C PHE A 78 -15.74 25.37 -4.66
N LYS A 79 -17.01 25.03 -4.42
CA LYS A 79 -17.61 23.71 -4.71
C LYS A 79 -16.81 22.55 -4.10
N ILE A 80 -16.21 22.76 -2.94
CA ILE A 80 -15.55 21.68 -2.17
C ILE A 80 -16.61 20.97 -1.34
N ASN A 81 -16.67 19.66 -1.48
CA ASN A 81 -17.64 18.83 -0.81
C ASN A 81 -16.96 17.79 0.08
N TYR A 82 -17.56 17.52 1.21
CA TYR A 82 -17.25 16.32 1.99
C TYR A 82 -17.95 15.15 1.32
N THR A 83 -17.26 14.47 0.42
CA THR A 83 -17.81 13.33 -0.31
C THR A 83 -16.90 12.13 -0.14
N LEU A 84 -17.46 11.07 0.40
CA LEU A 84 -16.80 9.77 0.58
C LEU A 84 -17.55 8.71 -0.22
N GLY A 85 -16.84 7.66 -0.60
CA GLY A 85 -17.38 6.47 -1.25
C GLY A 85 -16.28 5.48 -1.57
N ILE A 86 -16.64 4.23 -1.70
CA ILE A 86 -15.71 3.16 -2.05
C ILE A 86 -16.24 2.35 -3.23
N ASP A 87 -15.32 1.77 -3.99
CA ASP A 87 -15.60 0.84 -5.08
C ASP A 87 -14.78 -0.45 -4.92
N GLY A 88 -14.85 -1.36 -5.88
CA GLY A 88 -14.14 -2.63 -5.83
C GLY A 88 -12.61 -2.52 -5.72
N ILE A 89 -12.01 -1.38 -6.08
CA ILE A 89 -10.57 -1.15 -5.95
C ILE A 89 -10.22 -0.66 -4.53
N SER A 90 -11.00 0.28 -4.00
CA SER A 90 -10.71 0.92 -2.70
C SER A 90 -11.14 0.08 -1.50
N LEU A 91 -12.16 -0.78 -1.62
CA LEU A 91 -12.68 -1.61 -0.52
C LEU A 91 -11.57 -2.36 0.24
N PHE A 92 -10.77 -3.15 -0.48
CA PHE A 92 -9.73 -3.96 0.17
C PHE A 92 -8.56 -3.13 0.70
N LEU A 93 -8.31 -1.93 0.16
CA LEU A 93 -7.29 -1.01 0.68
C LEU A 93 -7.76 -0.38 2.01
N VAL A 94 -9.05 -0.10 2.14
CA VAL A 94 -9.65 0.33 3.41
C VAL A 94 -9.57 -0.79 4.44
N LEU A 95 -10.01 -2.01 4.10
CA LEU A 95 -9.94 -3.18 4.99
C LEU A 95 -8.51 -3.51 5.41
N LEU A 96 -7.55 -3.46 4.48
CA LEU A 96 -6.14 -3.66 4.79
C LEU A 96 -5.61 -2.60 5.78
N SER A 97 -6.00 -1.33 5.58
CA SER A 97 -5.59 -0.24 6.46
C SER A 97 -6.08 -0.44 7.89
N THR A 98 -7.37 -0.76 8.05
CA THR A 98 -7.98 -0.98 9.38
C THR A 98 -7.47 -2.25 10.06
N MET A 99 -7.17 -3.32 9.30
CA MET A 99 -6.61 -4.57 9.84
C MET A 99 -5.18 -4.41 10.38
N LEU A 100 -4.36 -3.58 9.73
CA LEU A 100 -2.95 -3.49 10.06
C LEU A 100 -2.65 -2.66 11.31
N ILE A 101 -3.50 -1.71 11.68
CA ILE A 101 -3.24 -0.86 12.86
C ILE A 101 -3.25 -1.66 14.17
N PRO A 102 -4.26 -2.51 14.48
CA PRO A 102 -4.19 -3.35 15.68
C PRO A 102 -2.98 -4.29 15.68
N ILE A 103 -2.59 -4.82 14.51
CA ILE A 103 -1.38 -5.64 14.35
C ILE A 103 -0.13 -4.81 14.69
N CYS A 104 -0.01 -3.57 14.20
CA CYS A 104 1.09 -2.67 14.51
C CYS A 104 1.16 -2.31 16.00
N ILE A 105 0.02 -2.10 16.66
CA ILE A 105 -0.05 -1.84 18.10
C ILE A 105 0.44 -3.06 18.89
N LEU A 106 -0.03 -4.27 18.53
CA LEU A 106 0.41 -5.51 19.16
C LEU A 106 1.91 -5.78 18.94
N ALA A 107 2.41 -5.54 17.73
CA ALA A 107 3.83 -5.69 17.42
C ALA A 107 4.71 -4.74 18.24
N SER A 108 4.24 -3.52 18.45
CA SER A 108 4.99 -2.48 19.18
C SER A 108 4.85 -2.56 20.70
N TRP A 109 4.05 -3.49 21.24
CA TRP A 109 3.62 -3.53 22.63
C TRP A 109 4.75 -3.51 23.66
N LYS A 110 5.84 -4.24 23.40
CA LYS A 110 7.01 -4.32 24.27
C LYS A 110 8.16 -3.42 23.82
N TYR A 111 8.32 -3.29 22.51
CA TYR A 111 9.47 -2.61 21.91
C TYR A 111 9.45 -1.09 22.16
N ILE A 112 8.26 -0.47 22.18
CA ILE A 112 8.13 0.97 22.41
C ILE A 112 7.94 1.24 23.91
N GLU A 113 9.01 1.78 24.52
CA GLU A 113 9.06 2.11 25.96
C GLU A 113 9.09 3.62 26.23
N LYS A 114 9.48 4.43 25.23
CA LYS A 114 9.58 5.89 25.37
C LYS A 114 8.50 6.58 24.56
N ARG A 115 7.84 7.58 25.17
CA ARG A 115 6.82 8.40 24.52
C ARG A 115 5.72 7.55 23.89
N VAL A 116 5.23 6.56 24.65
CA VAL A 116 4.30 5.53 24.18
C VAL A 116 3.01 6.15 23.67
N LYS A 117 2.47 7.16 24.32
CA LYS A 117 1.20 7.79 23.94
C LYS A 117 1.30 8.51 22.60
N GLU A 118 2.38 9.24 22.36
CA GLU A 118 2.63 9.94 21.10
C GLU A 118 2.83 8.95 19.94
N PHE A 119 3.46 7.81 20.22
CA PHE A 119 3.58 6.72 19.23
C PHE A 119 2.22 6.16 18.84
N LEU A 120 1.37 5.85 19.83
CA LEU A 120 0.02 5.35 19.61
C LEU A 120 -0.87 6.39 18.93
N PHE A 121 -0.72 7.67 19.29
CA PHE A 121 -1.38 8.78 18.62
C PHE A 121 -1.03 8.81 17.13
N CYS A 122 0.26 8.68 16.79
CA CYS A 122 0.70 8.62 15.39
C CYS A 122 0.08 7.44 14.65
N LEU A 123 -0.04 6.25 15.27
CA LEU A 123 -0.66 5.08 14.64
C LEU A 123 -2.15 5.29 14.35
N LEU A 124 -2.92 5.81 15.30
CA LEU A 124 -4.35 6.08 15.10
C LEU A 124 -4.57 7.22 14.09
N LEU A 125 -3.71 8.24 14.07
CA LEU A 125 -3.76 9.28 13.06
C LEU A 125 -3.43 8.74 11.66
N MET A 126 -2.49 7.79 11.56
CA MET A 126 -2.22 7.06 10.31
C MET A 126 -3.43 6.29 9.82
N GLU A 127 -4.18 5.63 10.72
CA GLU A 127 -5.43 4.93 10.37
C GLU A 127 -6.45 5.87 9.73
N THR A 128 -6.72 7.00 10.40
CA THR A 128 -7.58 8.08 9.88
C THR A 128 -7.16 8.52 8.48
N ALA A 129 -5.88 8.85 8.31
CA ALA A 129 -5.37 9.34 7.04
C ALA A 129 -5.45 8.29 5.91
N CYS A 130 -5.08 7.04 6.19
CA CYS A 130 -5.10 5.96 5.20
C CYS A 130 -6.53 5.63 4.73
N VAL A 131 -7.47 5.47 5.67
CA VAL A 131 -8.88 5.24 5.32
C VAL A 131 -9.44 6.42 4.54
N GLY A 132 -9.11 7.65 4.95
CA GLY A 132 -9.53 8.88 4.26
C GLY A 132 -9.04 8.96 2.82
N VAL A 133 -7.78 8.62 2.55
CA VAL A 133 -7.22 8.62 1.18
C VAL A 133 -7.98 7.67 0.26
N PHE A 134 -8.30 6.45 0.71
CA PHE A 134 -8.94 5.45 -0.13
C PHE A 134 -10.45 5.61 -0.27
N SER A 135 -11.07 6.49 0.51
CA SER A 135 -12.52 6.74 0.48
C SER A 135 -12.90 8.14 -0.01
N ALA A 136 -11.97 9.09 -0.10
CA ALA A 136 -12.27 10.46 -0.56
C ALA A 136 -12.64 10.50 -2.04
N LEU A 137 -13.76 11.16 -2.35
CA LEU A 137 -14.26 11.42 -3.70
C LEU A 137 -14.26 12.91 -4.08
N ASP A 138 -13.69 13.76 -3.25
CA ASP A 138 -13.35 15.16 -3.53
C ASP A 138 -11.83 15.32 -3.48
N PHE A 139 -11.24 16.01 -4.45
CA PHE A 139 -9.79 16.12 -4.57
C PHE A 139 -9.15 16.88 -3.41
N VAL A 140 -9.83 17.90 -2.87
CA VAL A 140 -9.31 18.63 -1.70
C VAL A 140 -9.32 17.72 -0.47
N LEU A 141 -10.40 16.96 -0.28
CA LEU A 141 -10.51 16.00 0.82
C LEU A 141 -9.45 14.89 0.69
N PHE A 142 -9.25 14.36 -0.52
CA PHE A 142 -8.19 13.40 -0.83
C PHE A 142 -6.81 13.97 -0.50
N TYR A 143 -6.51 15.19 -0.93
CA TYR A 143 -5.22 15.85 -0.71
C TYR A 143 -4.95 16.09 0.78
N ILE A 144 -5.96 16.49 1.56
CA ILE A 144 -5.83 16.65 3.01
C ILE A 144 -5.42 15.33 3.67
N PHE A 145 -6.08 14.22 3.35
CA PHE A 145 -5.70 12.92 3.92
C PHE A 145 -4.35 12.41 3.40
N TRP A 146 -4.03 12.68 2.15
CA TRP A 146 -2.74 12.37 1.56
C TRP A 146 -1.59 13.07 2.27
N GLU A 147 -1.74 14.33 2.63
CA GLU A 147 -0.74 15.10 3.40
C GLU A 147 -0.77 14.73 4.89
N ALA A 148 -1.95 14.50 5.45
CA ALA A 148 -2.11 14.20 6.88
C ALA A 148 -1.29 12.99 7.35
N MET A 149 -1.01 12.01 6.47
CA MET A 149 -0.18 10.86 6.82
C MET A 149 1.33 11.16 6.85
N LEU A 150 1.80 12.26 6.24
CA LEU A 150 3.23 12.59 6.20
C LEU A 150 3.77 12.91 7.58
N VAL A 151 3.02 13.69 8.36
CA VAL A 151 3.45 14.13 9.68
C VAL A 151 3.62 12.96 10.66
N PRO A 152 2.61 12.10 10.88
CA PRO A 152 2.79 10.97 11.80
C PRO A 152 3.87 10.00 11.32
N MET A 153 4.01 9.74 10.01
CA MET A 153 5.07 8.87 9.51
C MET A 153 6.45 9.49 9.70
N TYR A 154 6.61 10.79 9.42
CA TYR A 154 7.84 11.52 9.74
C TYR A 154 8.21 11.39 11.21
N LEU A 155 7.25 11.60 12.13
CA LEU A 155 7.47 11.47 13.56
C LEU A 155 7.82 10.05 13.98
N LEU A 156 7.15 9.03 13.42
CA LEU A 156 7.47 7.63 13.69
C LEU A 156 8.92 7.31 13.35
N ILE A 157 9.44 7.83 12.22
CA ILE A 157 10.85 7.63 11.83
C ILE A 157 11.78 8.50 12.68
N ALA A 158 11.49 9.79 12.83
CA ALA A 158 12.38 10.76 13.47
C ALA A 158 12.55 10.54 14.97
N VAL A 159 11.50 10.08 15.67
CA VAL A 159 11.52 9.91 17.13
C VAL A 159 11.95 8.51 17.53
N TRP A 160 11.32 7.48 16.96
CA TRP A 160 11.51 6.06 17.33
C TRP A 160 12.38 5.27 16.35
N GLY A 161 12.96 5.92 15.36
CA GLY A 161 13.84 5.31 14.37
C GLY A 161 15.23 4.97 14.90
N GLY A 162 16.01 4.30 14.05
CA GLY A 162 17.38 3.86 14.31
C GLY A 162 18.42 4.99 14.29
N PRO A 163 19.71 4.65 14.18
CA PRO A 163 20.81 5.63 14.29
C PRO A 163 20.76 6.77 13.26
N GLU A 164 20.40 6.47 12.00
CA GLU A 164 20.33 7.46 10.90
C GLU A 164 18.91 8.05 10.70
N LYS A 165 18.08 8.01 11.73
CA LYS A 165 16.66 8.42 11.68
C LYS A 165 16.44 9.85 11.18
N VAL A 166 17.33 10.77 11.50
CA VAL A 166 17.22 12.18 11.07
C VAL A 166 17.36 12.25 9.54
N TYR A 167 18.41 11.68 8.98
CA TYR A 167 18.58 11.62 7.54
C TYR A 167 17.42 10.91 6.84
N ALA A 168 16.99 9.77 7.34
CA ALA A 168 15.92 8.98 6.75
C ALA A 168 14.57 9.69 6.79
N SER A 169 14.21 10.33 7.91
CA SER A 169 12.96 11.08 8.06
C SER A 169 12.90 12.32 7.17
N PHE A 170 13.99 13.11 7.11
CA PHE A 170 14.06 14.26 6.19
C PHE A 170 14.03 13.82 4.73
N LYS A 171 14.74 12.75 4.36
CA LYS A 171 14.71 12.23 2.98
C LYS A 171 13.32 11.77 2.59
N PHE A 172 12.64 11.01 3.45
CA PHE A 172 11.24 10.61 3.26
C PHE A 172 10.34 11.82 3.06
N PHE A 173 10.41 12.78 3.99
CA PHE A 173 9.55 13.96 3.97
C PHE A 173 9.76 14.81 2.71
N LEU A 174 11.01 15.15 2.37
CA LEU A 174 11.31 15.99 1.22
C LEU A 174 10.92 15.34 -0.11
N TYR A 175 11.19 14.03 -0.28
CA TYR A 175 10.78 13.31 -1.49
C TYR A 175 9.27 13.29 -1.65
N THR A 176 8.54 12.92 -0.59
CA THR A 176 7.09 12.80 -0.66
C THR A 176 6.41 14.16 -0.79
N MET A 177 6.90 15.19 -0.09
CA MET A 177 6.40 16.55 -0.21
C MET A 177 6.63 17.14 -1.60
N ALA A 178 7.80 16.90 -2.20
CA ALA A 178 8.06 17.33 -3.59
C ALA A 178 7.05 16.72 -4.57
N GLY A 179 6.74 15.41 -4.41
CA GLY A 179 5.68 14.76 -5.18
C GLY A 179 4.30 15.38 -4.95
N SER A 180 3.97 15.67 -3.69
CA SER A 180 2.69 16.28 -3.31
C SER A 180 2.47 17.68 -3.91
N VAL A 181 3.52 18.46 -4.09
CA VAL A 181 3.43 19.79 -4.77
C VAL A 181 2.97 19.60 -6.21
N PHE A 182 3.50 18.63 -6.95
CA PHE A 182 3.02 18.33 -8.31
C PHE A 182 1.56 17.88 -8.33
N LEU A 183 1.17 17.04 -7.36
CA LEU A 183 -0.23 16.62 -7.20
C LEU A 183 -1.16 17.82 -6.96
N MET A 184 -0.76 18.75 -6.09
CA MET A 184 -1.52 19.97 -5.79
C MET A 184 -1.66 20.88 -7.04
N VAL A 185 -0.58 21.06 -7.79
CA VAL A 185 -0.62 21.87 -9.02
C VAL A 185 -1.59 21.26 -10.03
N ALA A 186 -1.57 19.95 -10.22
CA ALA A 186 -2.51 19.26 -11.11
C ALA A 186 -3.96 19.39 -10.64
N MET A 187 -4.22 19.25 -9.34
CA MET A 187 -5.54 19.43 -8.73
C MET A 187 -6.09 20.85 -8.98
N ILE A 188 -5.27 21.90 -8.76
CA ILE A 188 -5.68 23.28 -9.00
C ILE A 188 -5.95 23.52 -10.49
N ALA A 189 -5.11 23.01 -11.39
CA ALA A 189 -5.31 23.15 -12.83
C ALA A 189 -6.60 22.47 -13.31
N LEU A 190 -6.93 21.30 -12.77
CA LEU A 190 -8.20 20.61 -13.05
C LEU A 190 -9.40 21.45 -12.58
N TYR A 191 -9.35 22.01 -11.39
CA TYR A 191 -10.40 22.88 -10.87
C TYR A 191 -10.59 24.14 -11.72
N LEU A 192 -9.52 24.81 -12.12
CA LEU A 192 -9.58 26.00 -12.96
C LEU A 192 -10.20 25.71 -14.34
N THR A 193 -10.09 24.48 -14.83
CA THR A 193 -10.63 24.05 -16.13
C THR A 193 -12.07 23.53 -16.02
N ALA A 194 -12.37 22.70 -15.02
CA ALA A 194 -13.66 22.02 -14.88
C ALA A 194 -14.62 22.71 -13.88
N GLY A 195 -14.11 23.58 -13.01
CA GLY A 195 -14.91 24.31 -12.01
C GLY A 195 -15.43 23.46 -10.86
N THR A 196 -14.85 22.27 -10.63
CA THR A 196 -15.22 21.33 -9.58
C THR A 196 -14.00 20.56 -9.04
N PHE A 197 -14.07 20.13 -7.78
CA PHE A 197 -13.11 19.19 -7.18
C PHE A 197 -13.67 17.77 -7.06
N SER A 198 -14.93 17.54 -7.47
CA SER A 198 -15.55 16.22 -7.45
C SER A 198 -14.84 15.25 -8.39
N ILE A 199 -14.20 14.21 -7.84
CA ILE A 199 -13.43 13.23 -8.62
C ILE A 199 -14.31 12.54 -9.67
N PRO A 200 -15.53 12.06 -9.35
CA PRO A 200 -16.42 11.45 -10.36
C PRO A 200 -16.80 12.42 -11.50
N GLU A 201 -16.98 13.71 -11.21
CA GLU A 201 -17.29 14.72 -12.24
C GLU A 201 -16.06 14.96 -13.14
N LEU A 202 -14.87 15.08 -12.54
CA LEU A 202 -13.63 15.29 -13.29
C LEU A 202 -13.32 14.14 -14.27
N MET A 203 -13.73 12.90 -13.94
CA MET A 203 -13.59 11.73 -14.82
C MET A 203 -14.46 11.79 -16.07
N THR A 204 -15.59 12.53 -16.04
CA THR A 204 -16.50 12.67 -17.18
C THR A 204 -16.17 13.87 -18.06
N TYR A 205 -15.31 14.76 -17.60
CA TYR A 205 -14.94 15.96 -18.34
C TYR A 205 -13.98 15.64 -19.48
N THR A 206 -14.19 16.25 -20.65
CA THR A 206 -13.32 16.05 -21.82
C THR A 206 -12.23 17.10 -21.85
N TYR A 207 -10.98 16.68 -21.67
CA TYR A 207 -9.81 17.55 -21.70
C TYR A 207 -9.06 17.42 -23.03
N SER A 208 -8.45 18.54 -23.50
CA SER A 208 -7.54 18.49 -24.65
C SER A 208 -6.30 17.63 -24.34
N PHE A 209 -5.71 17.00 -25.36
CA PHE A 209 -4.50 16.19 -25.18
C PHE A 209 -3.36 16.94 -24.50
N ASN A 210 -3.11 18.19 -24.91
CA ASN A 210 -2.04 19.00 -24.32
C ASN A 210 -2.26 19.25 -22.81
N PHE A 211 -3.50 19.47 -22.40
CA PHE A 211 -3.83 19.59 -20.98
C PHE A 211 -3.63 18.27 -20.25
N GLN A 212 -4.15 17.16 -20.80
CA GLN A 212 -3.94 15.83 -20.23
C GLN A 212 -2.46 15.48 -20.10
N PHE A 213 -1.61 15.86 -21.09
CA PHE A 213 -0.16 15.62 -21.07
C PHE A 213 0.49 16.21 -19.81
N TRP A 214 0.22 17.50 -19.51
CA TRP A 214 0.82 18.16 -18.34
C TRP A 214 0.24 17.66 -17.02
N ILE A 215 -1.06 17.39 -16.96
CA ILE A 215 -1.70 16.82 -15.77
C ILE A 215 -1.16 15.41 -15.48
N PHE A 216 -1.05 14.55 -16.51
CA PHE A 216 -0.45 13.23 -16.37
C PHE A 216 1.00 13.31 -15.88
N LEU A 217 1.80 14.22 -16.44
CA LEU A 217 3.19 14.38 -16.03
C LEU A 217 3.30 14.76 -14.54
N ALA A 218 2.47 15.70 -14.08
CA ALA A 218 2.45 16.13 -12.69
C ALA A 218 1.98 15.00 -11.76
N PHE A 219 0.87 14.33 -12.07
CA PHE A 219 0.40 13.14 -11.34
C PHE A 219 1.41 11.99 -11.40
N GLY A 220 1.96 11.73 -12.59
CA GLY A 220 2.92 10.66 -12.80
C GLY A 220 4.18 10.80 -11.94
N ILE A 221 4.75 12.00 -11.83
CA ILE A 221 5.89 12.29 -10.94
C ILE A 221 5.49 12.05 -9.47
N ALA A 222 4.35 12.61 -9.04
CA ALA A 222 3.87 12.46 -7.67
C ALA A 222 3.70 10.99 -7.28
N PHE A 223 3.05 10.21 -8.15
CA PHE A 223 2.77 8.80 -7.88
C PHE A 223 4.00 7.91 -8.08
N ALA A 224 4.88 8.20 -9.05
CA ALA A 224 6.14 7.48 -9.23
C ALA A 224 7.08 7.62 -8.02
N ILE A 225 7.10 8.80 -7.37
CA ILE A 225 7.80 9.01 -6.11
C ILE A 225 7.19 8.15 -5.00
N LYS A 226 5.87 8.12 -4.91
CA LYS A 226 5.16 7.42 -3.82
C LYS A 226 5.22 5.90 -3.95
N VAL A 227 5.16 5.35 -5.19
CA VAL A 227 5.14 3.90 -5.50
C VAL A 227 6.39 3.13 -5.10
N PRO A 228 7.50 3.49 -5.00
CA PRO A 228 8.68 4.17 -5.52
C PRO A 228 9.24 3.54 -6.80
N MET A 229 8.95 4.10 -7.92
CA MET A 229 9.49 3.63 -9.20
C MET A 229 10.96 4.07 -9.37
N ALA A 230 11.78 3.24 -9.99
CA ALA A 230 13.11 3.68 -10.38
C ALA A 230 13.00 4.81 -11.43
N PRO A 231 13.72 5.96 -11.29
CA PRO A 231 14.80 6.26 -10.32
C PRO A 231 14.34 6.92 -9.01
N PHE A 232 13.05 7.14 -8.77
CA PHE A 232 12.52 7.89 -7.63
C PHE A 232 12.45 7.10 -6.31
N HIS A 233 13.02 5.89 -6.25
CA HIS A 233 12.86 4.92 -5.16
C HIS A 233 13.79 5.11 -3.95
N THR A 234 14.83 5.94 -4.05
CA THR A 234 15.95 5.93 -3.08
C THR A 234 15.58 6.35 -1.65
N TRP A 235 14.45 6.98 -1.45
CA TRP A 235 13.93 7.32 -0.13
C TRP A 235 13.41 6.11 0.64
N LEU A 236 12.86 5.12 -0.09
CA LEU A 236 12.17 3.98 0.52
C LEU A 236 13.12 3.09 1.36
N PRO A 237 14.28 2.60 0.84
CA PRO A 237 15.18 1.80 1.65
C PRO A 237 15.71 2.58 2.87
N ALA A 238 15.98 3.88 2.73
CA ALA A 238 16.43 4.71 3.85
C ALA A 238 15.34 4.79 4.95
N ALA A 239 14.10 5.07 4.57
CA ALA A 239 12.98 5.14 5.49
C ALA A 239 12.72 3.79 6.19
N HIS A 240 12.66 2.67 5.44
CA HIS A 240 12.39 1.35 6.00
C HIS A 240 13.46 0.86 6.98
N VAL A 241 14.72 1.09 6.65
CA VAL A 241 15.84 0.64 7.49
C VAL A 241 15.78 1.30 8.86
N GLU A 242 15.44 2.59 8.89
CA GLU A 242 15.44 3.37 10.13
C GLU A 242 14.10 3.34 10.86
N ALA A 243 12.96 3.22 10.17
CA ALA A 243 11.65 3.20 10.80
C ALA A 243 11.51 2.10 11.87
N PRO A 244 10.75 2.34 12.96
CA PRO A 244 10.34 1.27 13.86
C PRO A 244 9.51 0.24 13.10
N THR A 245 9.38 -0.98 13.64
CA THR A 245 8.70 -2.10 12.93
C THR A 245 7.32 -1.71 12.42
N ALA A 246 6.46 -1.10 13.25
CA ALA A 246 5.14 -0.63 12.83
C ALA A 246 5.20 0.42 11.70
N GLY A 247 6.17 1.34 11.75
CA GLY A 247 6.41 2.30 10.66
C GLY A 247 6.77 1.60 9.35
N SER A 248 7.66 0.59 9.38
CA SER A 248 8.01 -0.19 8.19
C SER A 248 6.81 -0.99 7.66
N VAL A 249 5.99 -1.57 8.52
CA VAL A 249 4.76 -2.28 8.13
C VAL A 249 3.81 -1.33 7.40
N LEU A 250 3.49 -0.17 7.97
CA LEU A 250 2.55 0.78 7.36
C LEU A 250 3.10 1.38 6.05
N LEU A 251 4.40 1.71 6.01
CA LEU A 251 5.05 2.15 4.77
C LEU A 251 4.87 1.13 3.65
N ALA A 252 5.25 -0.13 3.89
CA ALA A 252 5.21 -1.17 2.88
C ALA A 252 3.78 -1.58 2.51
N SER A 253 2.90 -1.72 3.50
CA SER A 253 1.59 -2.32 3.30
C SER A 253 0.55 -1.35 2.74
N VAL A 254 0.57 -0.07 3.14
CA VAL A 254 -0.47 0.90 2.82
C VAL A 254 0.04 2.09 2.02
N LEU A 255 1.13 2.74 2.46
CA LEU A 255 1.56 4.01 1.86
C LEU A 255 1.99 3.89 0.40
N LEU A 256 2.67 2.82 0.02
CA LEU A 256 3.04 2.59 -1.38
C LEU A 256 1.81 2.43 -2.29
N LYS A 257 0.73 1.85 -1.75
CA LYS A 257 -0.52 1.64 -2.50
C LYS A 257 -1.28 2.91 -2.79
N MET A 258 -1.06 3.96 -2.02
CA MET A 258 -1.62 5.28 -2.34
C MET A 258 -1.11 5.79 -3.70
N GLY A 259 0.18 5.54 -4.03
CA GLY A 259 0.73 5.93 -5.33
C GLY A 259 0.14 5.13 -6.49
N THR A 260 0.05 3.80 -6.37
CA THR A 260 -0.58 2.95 -7.39
C THR A 260 -2.08 3.21 -7.49
N TYR A 261 -2.76 3.45 -6.35
CA TYR A 261 -4.14 3.91 -6.32
C TYR A 261 -4.31 5.24 -7.08
N GLY A 262 -3.37 6.18 -6.92
CA GLY A 262 -3.36 7.43 -7.66
C GLY A 262 -3.26 7.24 -9.18
N PHE A 263 -2.41 6.33 -9.66
CA PHE A 263 -2.38 5.98 -11.09
C PHE A 263 -3.72 5.45 -11.58
N VAL A 264 -4.29 4.49 -10.86
CA VAL A 264 -5.57 3.86 -11.22
C VAL A 264 -6.73 4.84 -11.11
N ARG A 265 -6.78 5.66 -10.05
CA ARG A 265 -7.92 6.52 -9.73
C ARG A 265 -7.92 7.85 -10.47
N PHE A 266 -6.75 8.39 -10.83
CA PHE A 266 -6.64 9.72 -11.41
C PHE A 266 -6.04 9.71 -12.82
N CYS A 267 -4.88 9.06 -13.01
CA CYS A 267 -4.24 9.08 -14.33
C CYS A 267 -5.11 8.39 -15.39
N LEU A 268 -5.56 7.17 -15.13
CA LEU A 268 -6.30 6.39 -16.12
C LEU A 268 -7.63 7.06 -16.52
N PRO A 269 -8.53 7.43 -15.60
CA PRO A 269 -9.84 7.94 -15.99
C PRO A 269 -9.86 9.45 -16.33
N ILE A 270 -8.99 10.28 -15.73
CA ILE A 270 -8.99 11.73 -15.96
C ILE A 270 -8.12 12.11 -17.17
N THR A 271 -7.00 11.39 -17.37
CA THR A 271 -6.06 11.67 -18.48
C THR A 271 -5.83 10.43 -19.36
N PRO A 272 -6.89 9.80 -19.92
CA PRO A 272 -6.74 8.51 -20.59
C PRO A 272 -5.87 8.58 -21.84
N GLN A 273 -5.95 9.64 -22.66
CA GLN A 273 -5.11 9.78 -23.85
C GLN A 273 -3.63 9.97 -23.48
N ALA A 274 -3.34 10.77 -22.46
CA ALA A 274 -1.97 10.93 -21.96
C ALA A 274 -1.47 9.65 -21.29
N SER A 275 -2.33 8.89 -20.60
CA SER A 275 -1.98 7.58 -20.02
C SER A 275 -1.52 6.60 -21.10
N VAL A 276 -2.21 6.54 -22.23
CA VAL A 276 -1.82 5.73 -23.38
C VAL A 276 -0.48 6.22 -23.97
N TYR A 277 -0.32 7.53 -24.15
CA TYR A 277 0.92 8.11 -24.67
C TYR A 277 2.14 7.81 -23.77
N PHE A 278 1.98 7.91 -22.46
CA PHE A 278 3.05 7.67 -21.49
C PHE A 278 3.25 6.19 -21.13
N ALA A 279 2.33 5.30 -21.51
CA ALA A 279 2.41 3.88 -21.16
C ALA A 279 3.76 3.23 -21.50
N PRO A 280 4.37 3.42 -22.71
CA PRO A 280 5.66 2.82 -23.01
C PRO A 280 6.76 3.23 -22.02
N TYR A 281 6.76 4.48 -21.58
CA TYR A 281 7.74 5.00 -20.60
C TYR A 281 7.52 4.42 -19.22
N VAL A 282 6.26 4.33 -18.77
CA VAL A 282 5.92 3.73 -17.46
C VAL A 282 6.21 2.24 -17.46
N LEU A 283 5.89 1.52 -18.53
CA LEU A 283 6.21 0.09 -18.69
C LEU A 283 7.73 -0.14 -18.65
N PHE A 284 8.51 0.70 -19.34
CA PHE A 284 9.97 0.66 -19.29
C PHE A 284 10.51 0.89 -17.87
N MET A 285 10.03 1.92 -17.16
CA MET A 285 10.41 2.19 -15.77
C MET A 285 9.98 1.04 -14.84
N SER A 286 8.85 0.40 -15.10
CA SER A 286 8.37 -0.76 -14.34
C SER A 286 9.30 -1.96 -14.51
N ILE A 287 9.71 -2.28 -15.74
CA ILE A 287 10.69 -3.36 -16.03
C ILE A 287 12.03 -3.06 -15.36
N ILE A 288 12.51 -1.82 -15.44
CA ILE A 288 13.74 -1.41 -14.72
C ILE A 288 13.55 -1.61 -13.21
N SER A 289 12.42 -1.20 -12.64
CA SER A 289 12.16 -1.36 -11.20
C SER A 289 12.15 -2.83 -10.79
N ILE A 290 11.57 -3.71 -11.61
CA ILE A 290 11.54 -5.16 -11.39
C ILE A 290 12.96 -5.73 -11.37
N ILE A 291 13.74 -5.49 -12.43
CA ILE A 291 15.07 -6.09 -12.60
C ILE A 291 16.09 -5.45 -11.66
N TYR A 292 16.17 -4.13 -11.62
CA TYR A 292 17.11 -3.39 -10.77
C TYR A 292 16.81 -3.65 -9.29
N GLY A 293 15.54 -3.52 -8.88
CA GLY A 293 15.12 -3.78 -7.49
C GLY A 293 15.49 -5.19 -7.04
N GLY A 294 15.24 -6.19 -7.90
CA GLY A 294 15.58 -7.59 -7.62
C GLY A 294 17.11 -7.82 -7.50
N TYR A 295 17.93 -7.29 -8.38
CA TYR A 295 19.39 -7.40 -8.29
C TYR A 295 19.94 -6.70 -7.06
N VAL A 296 19.45 -5.50 -6.74
CA VAL A 296 19.89 -4.77 -5.55
C VAL A 296 19.47 -5.49 -4.29
N ALA A 297 18.25 -6.06 -4.24
CA ALA A 297 17.80 -6.88 -3.12
C ALA A 297 18.72 -8.09 -2.89
N LEU A 298 19.10 -8.79 -3.96
CA LEU A 298 20.01 -9.95 -3.90
C LEU A 298 21.37 -9.62 -3.29
N GLY A 299 21.88 -8.40 -3.51
CA GLY A 299 23.15 -7.92 -2.97
C GLY A 299 23.14 -7.46 -1.51
N GLN A 300 21.96 -7.36 -0.87
CA GLN A 300 21.86 -6.80 0.48
C GLN A 300 22.36 -7.77 1.57
N THR A 301 22.89 -7.18 2.63
CA THR A 301 23.34 -7.86 3.85
C THR A 301 22.47 -7.55 5.07
N ASP A 302 21.62 -6.53 4.98
CA ASP A 302 20.62 -6.14 5.98
C ASP A 302 19.23 -6.65 5.54
N MET A 303 18.51 -7.35 6.43
CA MET A 303 17.20 -7.94 6.15
C MET A 303 16.15 -6.89 5.80
N LYS A 304 16.07 -5.77 6.54
CA LYS A 304 15.13 -4.69 6.25
C LYS A 304 15.39 -4.06 4.89
N ARG A 305 16.68 -3.86 4.56
CA ARG A 305 17.09 -3.28 3.28
C ARG A 305 16.76 -4.21 2.11
N LEU A 306 16.95 -5.52 2.30
CA LEU A 306 16.58 -6.53 1.30
C LEU A 306 15.07 -6.48 1.01
N ILE A 307 14.24 -6.53 2.06
CA ILE A 307 12.78 -6.47 1.93
C ILE A 307 12.32 -5.12 1.33
N ALA A 308 12.98 -4.01 1.65
CA ALA A 308 12.67 -2.72 1.05
C ALA A 308 12.93 -2.69 -0.47
N TYR A 309 14.05 -3.25 -0.94
CA TYR A 309 14.34 -3.34 -2.37
C TYR A 309 13.48 -4.39 -3.08
N SER A 310 13.08 -5.47 -2.41
CA SER A 310 12.08 -6.39 -2.96
C SER A 310 10.74 -5.68 -3.20
N SER A 311 10.37 -4.73 -2.34
CA SER A 311 9.17 -3.90 -2.55
C SER A 311 9.26 -3.05 -3.82
N VAL A 312 10.45 -2.51 -4.15
CA VAL A 312 10.65 -1.78 -5.42
C VAL A 312 10.37 -2.70 -6.61
N ALA A 313 10.84 -3.95 -6.57
CA ALA A 313 10.59 -4.94 -7.61
C ALA A 313 9.10 -5.33 -7.73
N HIS A 314 8.47 -5.67 -6.61
CA HIS A 314 7.04 -6.06 -6.60
C HIS A 314 6.10 -4.92 -7.01
N MET A 315 6.39 -3.68 -6.58
CA MET A 315 5.63 -2.51 -7.03
C MET A 315 5.87 -2.21 -8.52
N GLY A 316 7.01 -2.62 -9.08
CA GLY A 316 7.24 -2.64 -10.53
C GLY A 316 6.25 -3.54 -11.27
N PHE A 317 5.93 -4.75 -10.75
CA PHE A 317 4.86 -5.59 -11.31
C PHE A 317 3.49 -4.91 -11.22
N VAL A 318 3.19 -4.22 -10.12
CA VAL A 318 1.92 -3.50 -9.98
C VAL A 318 1.80 -2.39 -11.03
N THR A 319 2.82 -1.54 -11.19
CA THR A 319 2.78 -0.47 -12.20
C THR A 319 2.78 -1.02 -13.62
N LEU A 320 3.48 -2.13 -13.87
CA LEU A 320 3.40 -2.84 -15.14
C LEU A 320 1.95 -3.22 -15.44
N GLY A 321 1.28 -3.93 -14.52
CA GLY A 321 -0.10 -4.38 -14.70
C GLY A 321 -1.11 -3.25 -14.92
N ILE A 322 -0.93 -2.10 -14.25
CA ILE A 322 -1.79 -0.92 -14.42
C ILE A 322 -1.72 -0.37 -15.86
N PHE A 323 -0.52 -0.31 -16.45
CA PHE A 323 -0.30 0.32 -17.76
C PHE A 323 -0.34 -0.65 -18.94
N LEU A 324 -0.75 -1.91 -18.74
CA LEU A 324 -1.10 -2.84 -19.82
C LEU A 324 -2.49 -2.57 -20.41
N PHE A 325 -3.35 -1.84 -19.73
CA PHE A 325 -4.73 -1.50 -20.13
C PHE A 325 -5.58 -2.69 -20.55
N ASN A 326 -5.29 -3.85 -20.01
CA ASN A 326 -6.12 -5.05 -20.17
C ASN A 326 -6.59 -5.55 -18.81
N LYS A 327 -7.66 -6.34 -18.83
CA LYS A 327 -8.34 -6.82 -17.63
C LYS A 327 -7.40 -7.60 -16.70
N GLN A 328 -6.67 -8.58 -17.24
CA GLN A 328 -5.78 -9.44 -16.45
C GLN A 328 -4.66 -8.65 -15.78
N GLY A 329 -4.04 -7.73 -16.51
CA GLY A 329 -2.99 -6.86 -15.97
C GLY A 329 -3.49 -5.98 -14.83
N LEU A 330 -4.65 -5.34 -15.02
CA LEU A 330 -5.20 -4.41 -14.02
C LEU A 330 -5.75 -5.15 -12.79
N GLU A 331 -6.49 -6.26 -12.96
CA GLU A 331 -6.92 -7.12 -11.84
C GLU A 331 -5.72 -7.68 -11.09
N GLY A 332 -4.69 -8.17 -11.81
CA GLY A 332 -3.44 -8.63 -11.23
C GLY A 332 -2.73 -7.54 -10.45
N ALA A 333 -2.70 -6.31 -10.96
CA ALA A 333 -2.10 -5.18 -10.26
C ALA A 333 -2.85 -4.83 -8.96
N VAL A 334 -4.18 -4.75 -9.01
CA VAL A 334 -4.99 -4.39 -7.83
C VAL A 334 -4.89 -5.47 -6.75
N ILE A 335 -4.99 -6.75 -7.10
CA ILE A 335 -4.84 -7.81 -6.10
C ILE A 335 -3.40 -7.89 -5.59
N GLN A 336 -2.38 -7.58 -6.42
CA GLN A 336 -0.99 -7.55 -5.98
C GLN A 336 -0.70 -6.40 -5.02
N MET A 337 -1.40 -5.27 -5.10
CA MET A 337 -1.33 -4.24 -4.06
C MET A 337 -1.69 -4.81 -2.68
N ILE A 338 -2.76 -5.59 -2.59
CA ILE A 338 -3.23 -6.21 -1.35
C ILE A 338 -2.23 -7.28 -0.90
N ASN A 339 -1.83 -8.17 -1.80
CA ASN A 339 -0.90 -9.27 -1.54
C ASN A 339 0.44 -8.79 -1.02
N HIS A 340 1.03 -7.79 -1.68
CA HIS A 340 2.27 -7.15 -1.23
C HIS A 340 2.08 -6.50 0.16
N GLY A 341 0.93 -5.89 0.43
CA GLY A 341 0.63 -5.31 1.74
C GLY A 341 0.66 -6.36 2.86
N ILE A 342 0.02 -7.49 2.65
CA ILE A 342 -0.05 -8.60 3.61
C ILE A 342 1.33 -9.26 3.77
N THR A 343 1.94 -9.70 2.68
CA THR A 343 3.18 -10.49 2.68
C THR A 343 4.37 -9.66 3.16
N THR A 344 4.57 -8.46 2.62
CA THR A 344 5.71 -7.62 2.99
C THR A 344 5.55 -7.03 4.38
N GLY A 345 4.31 -6.69 4.78
CA GLY A 345 3.99 -6.32 6.16
C GLY A 345 4.38 -7.41 7.14
N ALA A 346 4.02 -8.67 6.85
CA ALA A 346 4.39 -9.83 7.65
C ALA A 346 5.91 -10.07 7.70
N LEU A 347 6.62 -9.90 6.59
CA LEU A 347 8.09 -10.00 6.56
C LEU A 347 8.74 -8.93 7.44
N PHE A 348 8.25 -7.67 7.43
CA PHE A 348 8.77 -6.64 8.34
C PHE A 348 8.45 -6.94 9.80
N LEU A 349 7.29 -7.55 10.11
CA LEU A 349 6.99 -8.03 11.46
C LEU A 349 7.96 -9.14 11.89
N CYS A 350 8.25 -10.09 11.02
CA CYS A 350 9.25 -11.14 11.30
C CYS A 350 10.64 -10.53 11.55
N VAL A 351 11.08 -9.57 10.75
CA VAL A 351 12.36 -8.87 11.01
C VAL A 351 12.31 -8.10 12.33
N GLY A 352 11.17 -7.53 12.69
CA GLY A 352 10.96 -6.91 14.00
C GLY A 352 11.13 -7.87 15.16
N ILE A 353 10.54 -9.08 15.05
CA ILE A 353 10.64 -10.14 16.07
C ILE A 353 12.09 -10.54 16.33
N ILE A 354 12.89 -10.75 15.29
CA ILE A 354 14.30 -11.14 15.48
C ILE A 354 15.13 -9.97 15.99
N TYR A 355 14.85 -8.74 15.52
CA TYR A 355 15.54 -7.54 15.97
C TYR A 355 15.30 -7.23 17.46
N GLU A 356 14.09 -7.50 18.00
CA GLU A 356 13.80 -7.36 19.42
C GLU A 356 14.70 -8.28 20.29
N ARG A 357 15.20 -9.39 19.73
CA ARG A 357 16.00 -10.39 20.45
C ARG A 357 17.50 -10.21 20.24
N SER A 358 17.92 -10.04 18.99
CA SER A 358 19.34 -9.99 18.62
C SER A 358 19.94 -8.58 18.57
N HIS A 359 19.08 -7.56 18.56
CA HIS A 359 19.45 -6.16 18.33
C HIS A 359 20.27 -5.93 17.05
N SER A 360 20.22 -6.89 16.10
CA SER A 360 20.89 -6.79 14.80
C SER A 360 19.92 -7.10 13.64
N ARG A 361 20.04 -6.34 12.56
CA ARG A 361 19.31 -6.57 11.29
C ARG A 361 20.17 -7.30 10.26
N LEU A 362 21.44 -7.54 10.56
CA LEU A 362 22.36 -8.16 9.62
C LEU A 362 22.08 -9.66 9.49
N ILE A 363 22.04 -10.13 8.25
CA ILE A 363 21.77 -11.54 7.94
C ILE A 363 22.81 -12.46 8.61
N LYS A 364 24.10 -12.03 8.64
CA LYS A 364 25.19 -12.82 9.23
C LYS A 364 25.04 -13.03 10.75
N ASP A 365 24.45 -12.05 11.46
CA ASP A 365 24.32 -12.08 12.93
C ASP A 365 23.11 -12.94 13.37
N ASN A 366 22.19 -13.20 12.46
CA ASN A 366 20.94 -13.92 12.69
C ASN A 366 20.88 -15.26 11.92
N SER A 367 22.03 -15.86 11.62
CA SER A 367 22.09 -17.07 10.81
C SER A 367 21.99 -18.35 11.64
N GLY A 368 21.48 -19.44 11.04
CA GLY A 368 21.45 -20.79 11.64
C GLY A 368 20.46 -20.98 12.80
N ILE A 369 19.37 -20.20 12.84
CA ILE A 369 18.44 -20.18 13.99
C ILE A 369 17.32 -21.18 13.90
N SER A 370 17.25 -22.06 12.89
CA SER A 370 16.12 -22.99 12.70
C SER A 370 15.92 -23.96 13.86
N LYS A 371 16.98 -24.38 14.54
CA LYS A 371 16.88 -25.26 15.72
C LYS A 371 16.46 -24.52 16.99
N ILE A 372 16.79 -23.21 17.05
CA ILE A 372 16.59 -22.37 18.23
C ILE A 372 15.19 -21.75 18.19
N MET A 373 14.73 -21.31 17.01
CA MET A 373 13.47 -20.63 16.78
C MET A 373 12.64 -21.32 15.67
N PRO A 374 12.20 -22.58 15.85
CA PRO A 374 11.50 -23.33 14.80
C PRO A 374 10.16 -22.71 14.39
N VAL A 375 9.38 -22.17 15.33
CA VAL A 375 8.08 -21.53 15.03
C VAL A 375 8.31 -20.25 14.21
N TYR A 376 9.31 -19.45 14.59
CA TYR A 376 9.70 -18.25 13.84
C TYR A 376 10.09 -18.60 12.40
N ILE A 377 10.95 -19.59 12.21
CA ILE A 377 11.37 -20.02 10.87
C ILE A 377 10.22 -20.56 10.05
N GLY A 378 9.24 -21.20 10.67
CA GLY A 378 8.02 -21.63 10.00
C GLY A 378 7.24 -20.45 9.40
N PHE A 379 6.96 -19.42 10.19
CA PHE A 379 6.29 -18.21 9.71
C PHE A 379 7.15 -17.41 8.72
N PHE A 380 8.42 -17.17 9.05
CA PHE A 380 9.32 -16.44 8.19
C PHE A 380 9.51 -17.11 6.83
N GLY A 381 9.73 -18.44 6.82
CA GLY A 381 9.82 -19.23 5.60
C GLY A 381 8.55 -19.18 4.77
N PHE A 382 7.39 -19.29 5.42
CA PHE A 382 6.09 -19.20 4.76
C PHE A 382 5.89 -17.83 4.06
N PHE A 383 6.24 -16.72 4.72
CA PHE A 383 6.15 -15.39 4.09
C PHE A 383 7.24 -15.16 3.03
N CYS A 384 8.43 -15.77 3.16
CA CYS A 384 9.42 -15.78 2.09
C CYS A 384 8.89 -16.51 0.85
N LEU A 385 8.23 -17.67 1.01
CA LEU A 385 7.59 -18.40 -0.09
C LEU A 385 6.48 -17.56 -0.73
N SER A 386 5.66 -16.90 0.09
CA SER A 386 4.64 -15.98 -0.42
C SER A 386 5.25 -14.82 -1.23
N SER A 387 6.32 -14.21 -0.73
CA SER A 387 6.98 -13.08 -1.40
C SER A 387 7.63 -13.45 -2.75
N MET A 388 8.07 -14.69 -2.92
CA MET A 388 8.59 -15.15 -4.23
C MET A 388 7.50 -15.70 -5.17
N ALA A 389 6.24 -15.45 -4.85
CA ALA A 389 5.08 -15.90 -5.64
C ALA A 389 5.04 -17.44 -5.80
N PHE A 390 5.23 -18.19 -4.72
CA PHE A 390 5.10 -19.63 -4.73
C PHE A 390 3.64 -20.04 -4.99
N PRO A 391 3.37 -21.04 -5.88
CA PRO A 391 2.01 -21.51 -6.13
C PRO A 391 1.25 -21.88 -4.85
N GLY A 392 -0.02 -21.44 -4.74
CA GLY A 392 -0.84 -21.59 -3.54
C GLY A 392 -0.69 -20.45 -2.52
N THR A 393 0.11 -19.44 -2.81
CA THR A 393 0.20 -18.20 -2.03
C THR A 393 -0.43 -17.01 -2.77
N ASN A 394 -0.78 -15.97 -2.04
CA ASN A 394 -1.46 -14.80 -2.57
C ASN A 394 -0.68 -14.08 -3.67
N SER A 395 0.64 -13.85 -3.50
CA SER A 395 1.45 -13.11 -4.49
C SER A 395 1.53 -13.84 -5.83
N PHE A 396 1.43 -15.18 -5.84
CA PHE A 396 1.37 -15.95 -7.08
C PHE A 396 0.17 -15.54 -7.95
N VAL A 397 -1.00 -15.35 -7.35
CA VAL A 397 -2.21 -14.96 -8.08
C VAL A 397 -2.03 -13.59 -8.76
N GLY A 398 -1.52 -12.61 -8.02
CA GLY A 398 -1.35 -11.26 -8.55
C GLY A 398 -0.28 -11.18 -9.66
N GLU A 399 0.91 -11.75 -9.40
CA GLU A 399 2.01 -11.71 -10.38
C GLU A 399 1.72 -12.54 -11.63
N LEU A 400 1.05 -13.70 -11.47
CA LEU A 400 0.63 -14.52 -12.61
C LEU A 400 -0.35 -13.77 -13.52
N LEU A 401 -1.36 -13.09 -12.94
CA LEU A 401 -2.31 -12.31 -13.72
C LEU A 401 -1.63 -11.15 -14.46
N VAL A 402 -0.69 -10.45 -13.81
CA VAL A 402 0.10 -9.39 -14.46
C VAL A 402 0.92 -9.97 -15.61
N LEU A 403 1.58 -11.12 -15.44
CA LEU A 403 2.35 -11.77 -16.50
C LEU A 403 1.45 -12.22 -17.66
N ILE A 404 0.29 -12.83 -17.38
CA ILE A 404 -0.68 -13.19 -18.42
C ILE A 404 -1.09 -11.94 -19.21
N GLY A 405 -1.44 -10.85 -18.49
CA GLY A 405 -1.76 -9.58 -19.12
C GLY A 405 -0.63 -9.03 -19.98
N ALA A 406 0.63 -9.12 -19.51
CA ALA A 406 1.80 -8.66 -20.23
C ALA A 406 2.05 -9.48 -21.51
N PHE A 407 1.94 -10.82 -21.45
CA PHE A 407 2.10 -11.67 -22.63
C PHE A 407 0.96 -11.53 -23.63
N THR A 408 -0.24 -11.21 -23.17
CA THR A 408 -1.41 -10.96 -24.03
C THR A 408 -1.25 -9.65 -24.81
N ASP A 409 -0.70 -8.62 -24.15
CA ASP A 409 -0.47 -7.31 -24.77
C ASP A 409 0.77 -7.32 -25.68
N ASN A 410 1.93 -7.69 -25.12
CA ASN A 410 3.20 -7.69 -25.84
C ASN A 410 4.15 -8.76 -25.28
N ARG A 411 4.49 -9.74 -26.12
CA ARG A 411 5.38 -10.86 -25.76
C ARG A 411 6.75 -10.39 -25.26
N LEU A 412 7.29 -9.28 -25.78
CA LEU A 412 8.57 -8.73 -25.32
C LEU A 412 8.47 -8.21 -23.89
N ILE A 413 7.39 -7.47 -23.55
CA ILE A 413 7.14 -6.97 -22.21
C ILE A 413 6.98 -8.15 -21.23
N GLY A 414 6.20 -9.16 -21.59
CA GLY A 414 6.07 -10.39 -20.82
C GLY A 414 7.40 -11.08 -20.58
N ALA A 415 8.21 -11.28 -21.62
CA ALA A 415 9.53 -11.93 -21.53
C ALA A 415 10.50 -11.12 -20.65
N LEU A 416 10.52 -9.79 -20.75
CA LEU A 416 11.37 -8.92 -19.95
C LEU A 416 10.94 -8.86 -18.47
N SER A 417 9.72 -9.27 -18.14
CA SER A 417 9.23 -9.32 -16.75
C SER A 417 9.57 -10.64 -16.04
N ILE A 418 9.80 -11.74 -16.76
CA ILE A 418 10.14 -13.05 -16.18
C ILE A 418 11.37 -13.01 -15.24
N PRO A 419 12.49 -12.32 -15.60
CA PRO A 419 13.65 -12.22 -14.71
C PRO A 419 13.29 -11.75 -13.30
N GLY A 420 12.25 -10.95 -13.12
CA GLY A 420 11.77 -10.49 -11.82
C GLY A 420 11.33 -11.63 -10.91
N VAL A 421 10.60 -12.61 -11.43
CA VAL A 421 10.16 -13.79 -10.68
C VAL A 421 11.38 -14.65 -10.27
N VAL A 422 12.32 -14.84 -11.19
CA VAL A 422 13.55 -15.60 -10.91
C VAL A 422 14.40 -14.90 -9.84
N LEU A 423 14.52 -13.57 -9.91
CA LEU A 423 15.24 -12.78 -8.92
C LEU A 423 14.52 -12.80 -7.56
N ALA A 424 13.18 -12.75 -7.54
CA ALA A 424 12.39 -12.85 -6.30
C ALA A 424 12.66 -14.19 -5.60
N ALA A 425 12.63 -15.29 -6.32
CA ALA A 425 13.01 -16.59 -5.79
C ALA A 425 14.47 -16.60 -5.30
N ALA A 426 15.40 -16.05 -6.07
CA ALA A 426 16.83 -16.05 -5.74
C ALA A 426 17.12 -15.29 -4.43
N TYR A 427 16.65 -14.04 -4.27
CA TYR A 427 16.95 -13.28 -3.06
C TYR A 427 16.18 -13.78 -1.83
N MET A 428 14.93 -14.25 -1.97
CA MET A 428 14.17 -14.76 -0.83
C MET A 428 14.65 -16.12 -0.36
N LEU A 429 14.94 -17.06 -1.26
CA LEU A 429 15.52 -18.35 -0.88
C LEU A 429 16.91 -18.20 -0.28
N ARG A 430 17.75 -17.30 -0.82
CA ARG A 430 19.04 -16.99 -0.23
C ARG A 430 18.92 -16.41 1.18
N LEU A 431 17.96 -15.50 1.39
CA LEU A 431 17.69 -14.95 2.71
C LEU A 431 17.27 -16.04 3.68
N LEU A 432 16.25 -16.84 3.31
CA LEU A 432 15.75 -17.95 4.11
C LEU A 432 16.84 -18.97 4.43
N GLN A 433 17.64 -19.38 3.42
CA GLN A 433 18.73 -20.31 3.59
C GLN A 433 19.74 -19.82 4.63
N LYS A 434 20.15 -18.57 4.56
CA LYS A 434 21.15 -18.01 5.50
C LYS A 434 20.60 -17.90 6.91
N ILE A 435 19.36 -17.44 7.07
CA ILE A 435 18.74 -17.28 8.38
C ILE A 435 18.44 -18.66 9.01
N ALA A 436 17.87 -19.59 8.26
CA ALA A 436 17.47 -20.89 8.81
C ALA A 436 18.69 -21.85 9.01
N TRP A 437 19.56 -21.99 8.01
CA TRP A 437 20.59 -23.04 7.92
C TRP A 437 22.03 -22.51 7.77
N GLY A 438 22.31 -21.29 8.17
CA GLY A 438 23.64 -20.71 8.20
C GLY A 438 24.51 -21.28 9.34
N LYS A 439 25.64 -20.62 9.63
CA LYS A 439 26.44 -20.94 10.83
C LYS A 439 25.57 -20.76 12.06
N GLU A 440 25.72 -21.65 13.05
CA GLU A 440 24.95 -21.58 14.30
C GLU A 440 25.06 -20.18 14.91
N GLY A 441 23.89 -19.55 15.12
CA GLY A 441 23.75 -18.26 15.74
C GLY A 441 23.79 -18.34 17.27
N ASP A 442 23.47 -17.24 17.93
CA ASP A 442 23.44 -17.16 19.40
C ASP A 442 22.38 -18.09 19.97
N SER A 443 22.81 -19.05 20.82
CA SER A 443 21.91 -20.04 21.45
C SER A 443 20.94 -19.46 22.48
N HIS A 444 21.06 -18.18 22.82
CA HIS A 444 20.24 -17.52 23.84
C HIS A 444 18.93 -16.90 23.29
N LEU A 445 18.67 -16.97 21.98
CA LEU A 445 17.43 -16.45 21.39
C LEU A 445 16.24 -17.31 21.78
N SER A 446 15.14 -16.67 22.24
CA SER A 446 13.87 -17.34 22.52
C SER A 446 12.97 -17.39 21.30
N ASP A 447 12.24 -18.49 21.10
CA ASP A 447 11.25 -18.59 20.00
C ASP A 447 10.05 -17.66 20.22
N MET A 448 9.12 -17.65 19.28
CA MET A 448 7.94 -16.78 19.26
C MET A 448 7.03 -17.02 20.47
N ASN A 449 6.53 -15.94 21.02
CA ASN A 449 5.49 -15.96 22.05
C ASN A 449 4.08 -15.89 21.41
N LEU A 450 3.05 -16.16 22.24
CA LEU A 450 1.66 -16.18 21.79
C LEU A 450 1.21 -14.86 21.13
N ARG A 451 1.64 -13.69 21.65
CA ARG A 451 1.32 -12.37 21.07
C ARG A 451 1.82 -12.27 19.63
N GLU A 452 3.05 -12.74 19.36
CA GLU A 452 3.68 -12.71 18.04
C GLU A 452 2.95 -13.63 17.05
N ILE A 453 2.55 -14.79 17.50
CA ILE A 453 1.71 -15.70 16.71
C ILE A 453 0.36 -15.05 16.39
N VAL A 454 -0.30 -14.44 17.38
CA VAL A 454 -1.63 -13.82 17.23
C VAL A 454 -1.63 -12.72 16.16
N TYR A 455 -0.59 -11.91 16.05
CA TYR A 455 -0.57 -10.87 15.01
C TYR A 455 -0.04 -11.34 13.63
N LEU A 456 0.69 -12.47 13.55
CA LEU A 456 1.13 -13.03 12.26
C LEU A 456 0.13 -14.02 11.66
N ALA A 457 -0.60 -14.76 12.48
CA ALA A 457 -1.51 -15.80 12.02
C ALA A 457 -2.63 -15.27 11.09
N PRO A 458 -3.29 -14.13 11.33
CA PRO A 458 -4.27 -13.58 10.40
C PRO A 458 -3.66 -13.27 9.03
N LEU A 459 -2.43 -12.74 8.98
CA LEU A 459 -1.75 -12.46 7.72
C LEU A 459 -1.44 -13.76 6.96
N ALA A 460 -0.99 -14.82 7.66
CA ALA A 460 -0.76 -16.13 7.07
C ALA A 460 -2.06 -16.74 6.54
N MET A 461 -3.16 -16.58 7.26
CA MET A 461 -4.48 -17.04 6.82
C MET A 461 -4.90 -16.34 5.50
N PHE A 462 -4.74 -15.02 5.40
CA PHE A 462 -5.06 -14.29 4.17
C PHE A 462 -4.15 -14.68 3.00
N VAL A 463 -2.86 -14.98 3.25
CA VAL A 463 -1.95 -15.49 2.21
C VAL A 463 -2.49 -16.79 1.60
N LEU A 464 -2.93 -17.73 2.42
CA LEU A 464 -3.52 -18.99 1.95
C LEU A 464 -4.89 -18.78 1.31
N TRP A 465 -5.75 -17.98 1.93
CA TRP A 465 -7.10 -17.75 1.41
C TRP A 465 -7.05 -17.16 0.00
N ILE A 466 -6.32 -16.07 -0.22
CA ILE A 466 -6.18 -15.47 -1.54
C ILE A 466 -5.45 -16.42 -2.51
N GLY A 467 -4.46 -17.20 -2.02
CA GLY A 467 -3.69 -18.13 -2.84
C GLY A 467 -4.51 -19.31 -3.39
N PHE A 468 -5.41 -19.88 -2.58
CA PHE A 468 -6.23 -21.02 -2.96
C PHE A 468 -7.62 -20.63 -3.48
N ALA A 469 -8.18 -19.52 -3.02
CA ALA A 469 -9.51 -19.08 -3.40
C ALA A 469 -9.51 -17.55 -3.69
N PRO A 470 -8.95 -17.11 -4.82
CA PRO A 470 -8.89 -15.69 -5.17
C PRO A 470 -10.24 -15.09 -5.61
N ALA A 471 -11.21 -15.93 -6.03
CA ALA A 471 -12.47 -15.47 -6.58
C ALA A 471 -13.22 -14.45 -5.70
N PRO A 472 -13.39 -14.64 -4.38
CA PRO A 472 -14.08 -13.66 -3.53
C PRO A 472 -13.45 -12.26 -3.53
N PHE A 473 -12.16 -12.16 -3.88
CA PHE A 473 -11.44 -10.90 -3.99
C PHE A 473 -11.53 -10.32 -5.40
N LEU A 474 -11.37 -11.16 -6.42
CA LEU A 474 -11.42 -10.74 -7.82
C LEU A 474 -12.83 -10.32 -8.24
N ASP A 475 -13.86 -11.04 -7.83
CA ASP A 475 -15.25 -10.74 -8.18
C ASP A 475 -15.68 -9.35 -7.73
N ILE A 476 -15.22 -8.90 -6.56
CA ILE A 476 -15.52 -7.57 -6.04
C ILE A 476 -14.91 -6.45 -6.89
N MET A 477 -13.68 -6.64 -7.39
CA MET A 477 -13.01 -5.61 -8.18
C MET A 477 -13.37 -5.64 -9.67
N HIS A 478 -13.97 -6.73 -10.14
CA HIS A 478 -14.20 -7.03 -11.54
C HIS A 478 -14.98 -5.94 -12.30
N ALA A 479 -16.14 -5.50 -11.77
CA ALA A 479 -16.96 -4.49 -12.42
C ALA A 479 -16.23 -3.15 -12.54
N THR A 480 -15.54 -2.73 -11.49
CA THR A 480 -14.78 -1.47 -11.47
C THR A 480 -13.59 -1.53 -12.43
N VAL A 481 -12.86 -2.65 -12.45
CA VAL A 481 -11.70 -2.84 -13.35
C VAL A 481 -12.14 -2.86 -14.81
N ASN A 482 -13.20 -3.61 -15.15
CA ASN A 482 -13.71 -3.66 -16.51
C ASN A 482 -14.13 -2.26 -17.02
N HIS A 483 -14.88 -1.52 -16.21
CA HIS A 483 -15.30 -0.16 -16.55
C HIS A 483 -14.10 0.75 -16.83
N LEU A 484 -13.07 0.69 -15.99
CA LEU A 484 -11.86 1.50 -16.17
C LEU A 484 -11.07 1.11 -17.44
N VAL A 485 -10.94 -0.19 -17.73
CA VAL A 485 -10.28 -0.68 -18.95
C VAL A 485 -11.04 -0.20 -20.19
N GLU A 486 -12.37 -0.28 -20.20
CA GLU A 486 -13.20 0.21 -21.31
C GLU A 486 -13.02 1.72 -21.54
N GLN A 487 -12.96 2.53 -20.47
CA GLN A 487 -12.70 3.97 -20.58
C GLN A 487 -11.37 4.28 -21.26
N VAL A 488 -10.29 3.60 -20.85
CA VAL A 488 -8.95 3.83 -21.41
C VAL A 488 -8.87 3.32 -22.87
N GLN A 489 -9.45 2.15 -23.16
CA GLN A 489 -9.46 1.61 -24.51
C GLN A 489 -10.27 2.47 -25.49
N ALA A 490 -11.41 3.01 -25.06
CA ALA A 490 -12.17 3.95 -25.87
C ALA A 490 -11.37 5.21 -26.24
N ALA A 491 -10.57 5.73 -25.29
CA ALA A 491 -9.71 6.88 -25.53
C ALA A 491 -8.54 6.56 -26.50
N ASN A 492 -8.05 5.31 -26.50
CA ASN A 492 -6.98 4.85 -27.40
C ASN A 492 -7.46 4.83 -28.86
N VAL A 493 -8.68 4.38 -29.12
CA VAL A 493 -9.27 4.38 -30.46
C VAL A 493 -9.37 5.81 -31.03
N VAL A 494 -9.77 6.78 -30.19
CA VAL A 494 -9.85 8.19 -30.59
C VAL A 494 -8.46 8.78 -30.91
N ALA A 495 -7.42 8.36 -30.19
CA ALA A 495 -6.04 8.81 -30.43
C ALA A 495 -5.43 8.28 -31.74
N LEU A 496 -5.85 7.08 -32.20
CA LEU A 496 -5.37 6.46 -33.45
C LEU A 496 -6.06 7.01 -34.68
N VAL A 497 -7.21 7.67 -34.54
CA VAL A 497 -8.01 8.25 -35.66
C VAL A 497 -7.63 9.72 -35.95
N ARG A 498 -6.85 10.34 -35.09
CA ARG A 498 -6.30 11.71 -35.26
C ARG A 498 -4.82 11.66 -35.64
#